data_d148e5f6b65318c1d4eb4f3fbe87ff6e
#
_entry.id   d148e5f6b65318c1d4eb4f3fbe87ff6e
#
_cell.length_a   1.000
_cell.length_b   1.000
_cell.length_c   1.000
_cell.angle_alpha   90.00
_cell.angle_beta   90.00
_cell.angle_gamma   90.00
#
_symmetry.space_group_name_H-M   'P 1'
#
loop_
_entity.id
_entity.type
_entity.pdbx_description
1 polymer ?
#
loop_
_entity_poly.entity_id
_entity_poly.type
_entity_poly.pdbx_seq_one_letter_code
_entity_poly.pdbx_strand_id
1 'polypeptide(L)'
;MRYIYTNLMILTGIVCFVQSVFSETRVTYKSAKSTSSYYQMGVQIAEAMKQASSGKIIVTVEESQGSVQNVMEAAVRKGNYVFTTPPVLIKLAQKGGGAFKGKENPRFNEIRALFPIPSLTMHFVTRADSGVNKMSDLEGKTLLLGKGSFGAREGAKYLKLFGLEGKVKLANVELNNAVPALKNRQIDGFVTAGSYPAPNVIEAAAGTGITVLSMTSDQVKKSKRTRLVIPAGTYP
;
A
#
# COMPACT_ATOMS: atom_id res chain seq x y z
N MET A 1 82.15 -24.24 -34.78
CA MET A 1 81.35 -23.35 -33.92
C MET A 1 79.87 -23.55 -34.28
N ARG A 2 79.13 -24.27 -33.45
CA ARG A 2 77.71 -24.56 -33.65
C ARG A 2 76.95 -23.74 -32.63
N TYR A 3 76.10 -22.82 -33.07
CA TYR A 3 75.18 -22.07 -32.22
C TYR A 3 73.89 -22.86 -32.06
N ILE A 4 73.59 -23.25 -30.83
CA ILE A 4 72.32 -23.86 -30.43
C ILE A 4 71.40 -22.73 -30.08
N TYR A 5 70.33 -22.56 -30.86
CA TYR A 5 69.25 -21.62 -30.53
C TYR A 5 68.22 -22.39 -29.68
N THR A 6 68.16 -22.06 -28.43
CA THR A 6 67.14 -22.57 -27.53
C THR A 6 65.88 -21.66 -27.64
N ASN A 7 64.89 -22.19 -28.32
CA ASN A 7 63.57 -21.53 -28.38
C ASN A 7 62.85 -21.69 -27.04
N LEU A 8 62.79 -20.59 -26.27
CA LEU A 8 61.95 -20.47 -25.07
C LEU A 8 60.52 -20.15 -25.51
N MET A 9 59.65 -21.16 -25.53
CA MET A 9 58.25 -21.02 -25.77
C MET A 9 57.59 -20.44 -24.50
N ILE A 10 57.29 -19.14 -24.50
CA ILE A 10 56.49 -18.53 -23.44
C ILE A 10 55.03 -18.91 -23.68
N LEU A 11 54.54 -19.86 -22.90
CA LEU A 11 53.15 -20.25 -22.86
C LEU A 11 52.38 -19.22 -22.05
N THR A 12 51.87 -18.20 -22.73
CA THR A 12 50.99 -17.16 -22.12
C THR A 12 49.64 -17.81 -21.88
N GLY A 13 49.39 -18.30 -20.68
CA GLY A 13 48.09 -18.78 -20.25
C GLY A 13 47.10 -17.60 -20.18
N ILE A 14 46.19 -17.51 -21.13
CA ILE A 14 45.06 -16.62 -21.06
C ILE A 14 44.11 -17.23 -20.03
N VAL A 15 44.16 -16.73 -18.79
CA VAL A 15 43.15 -17.02 -17.78
C VAL A 15 41.91 -16.22 -18.17
N CYS A 16 41.00 -16.87 -18.92
CA CYS A 16 39.65 -16.33 -19.11
C CYS A 16 38.94 -16.30 -17.78
N PHE A 17 38.93 -15.14 -17.12
CA PHE A 17 38.00 -14.86 -16.05
C PHE A 17 36.60 -14.85 -16.66
N VAL A 18 35.90 -15.99 -16.59
CA VAL A 18 34.48 -16.06 -16.82
C VAL A 18 33.82 -15.30 -15.67
N GLN A 19 33.68 -13.99 -15.82
CA GLN A 19 32.79 -13.22 -14.96
C GLN A 19 31.40 -13.79 -15.21
N SER A 20 30.91 -14.56 -14.25
CA SER A 20 29.51 -14.97 -14.20
C SER A 20 28.70 -13.67 -14.14
N VAL A 21 28.16 -13.22 -15.28
CA VAL A 21 27.21 -12.12 -15.35
C VAL A 21 25.96 -12.64 -14.64
N PHE A 22 25.89 -12.41 -13.32
CA PHE A 22 24.67 -12.69 -12.57
C PHE A 22 23.61 -11.72 -13.11
N SER A 23 22.73 -12.23 -13.95
CA SER A 23 21.60 -11.44 -14.45
C SER A 23 20.71 -11.07 -13.26
N GLU A 24 20.71 -9.79 -12.87
CA GLU A 24 19.78 -9.25 -11.89
C GLU A 24 18.34 -9.36 -12.41
N THR A 25 17.46 -9.92 -11.61
CA THR A 25 16.03 -9.85 -11.85
C THR A 25 15.46 -8.59 -11.20
N ARG A 26 15.05 -7.64 -12.03
CA ARG A 26 14.42 -6.40 -11.57
C ARG A 26 12.91 -6.57 -11.54
N VAL A 27 12.30 -6.21 -10.41
CA VAL A 27 10.86 -6.32 -10.16
C VAL A 27 10.35 -4.94 -9.75
N THR A 28 9.25 -4.49 -10.35
CA THR A 28 8.51 -3.32 -9.88
C THR A 28 7.41 -3.78 -8.93
N TYR A 29 7.41 -3.26 -7.70
CA TYR A 29 6.37 -3.51 -6.71
C TYR A 29 5.53 -2.25 -6.50
N LYS A 30 4.30 -2.25 -7.04
CA LYS A 30 3.34 -1.15 -6.87
C LYS A 30 2.56 -1.35 -5.58
N SER A 31 2.65 -0.39 -4.66
CA SER A 31 2.09 -0.55 -3.33
C SER A 31 0.95 0.44 -3.05
N ALA A 32 1.23 1.53 -2.36
CA ALA A 32 0.29 2.55 -1.93
C ALA A 32 1.04 3.88 -1.77
N LYS A 33 0.48 4.88 -1.09
CA LYS A 33 1.20 6.11 -0.73
C LYS A 33 2.33 5.81 0.26
N SER A 34 3.44 6.55 0.17
CA SER A 34 4.63 6.37 1.03
C SER A 34 4.32 6.46 2.53
N THR A 35 3.30 7.21 2.90
CA THR A 35 2.80 7.35 4.28
C THR A 35 1.94 6.16 4.76
N SER A 36 1.70 5.16 3.92
CA SER A 36 0.89 3.99 4.28
C SER A 36 1.74 2.84 4.81
N SER A 37 1.16 2.03 5.72
CA SER A 37 1.80 0.80 6.21
C SER A 37 2.12 -0.20 5.09
N TYR A 38 1.34 -0.22 4.02
CA TYR A 38 1.60 -1.12 2.89
C TYR A 38 2.83 -0.70 2.08
N TYR A 39 3.11 0.58 1.95
CA TYR A 39 4.34 1.03 1.31
C TYR A 39 5.56 0.61 2.14
N GLN A 40 5.52 0.86 3.45
CA GLN A 40 6.60 0.47 4.36
C GLN A 40 6.83 -1.05 4.35
N MET A 41 5.76 -1.83 4.33
CA MET A 41 5.84 -3.28 4.19
C MET A 41 6.46 -3.69 2.83
N GLY A 42 6.12 -3.00 1.76
CA GLY A 42 6.72 -3.20 0.44
C GLY A 42 8.23 -2.98 0.45
N VAL A 43 8.70 -1.94 1.15
CA VAL A 43 10.13 -1.66 1.33
C VAL A 43 10.81 -2.79 2.13
N GLN A 44 10.19 -3.27 3.20
CA GLN A 44 10.72 -4.39 3.99
C GLN A 44 10.79 -5.69 3.17
N ILE A 45 9.77 -5.97 2.36
CA ILE A 45 9.76 -7.13 1.45
C ILE A 45 10.88 -6.98 0.40
N ALA A 46 11.06 -5.79 -0.17
CA ALA A 46 12.11 -5.52 -1.15
C ALA A 46 13.51 -5.80 -0.58
N GLU A 47 13.77 -5.33 0.64
CA GLU A 47 15.04 -5.56 1.31
C GLU A 47 15.25 -7.05 1.65
N ALA A 48 14.22 -7.72 2.18
CA ALA A 48 14.28 -9.15 2.47
C ALA A 48 14.55 -9.98 1.20
N MET A 49 13.93 -9.64 0.07
CA MET A 49 14.15 -10.32 -1.22
C MET A 49 15.58 -10.11 -1.72
N LYS A 50 16.10 -8.89 -1.60
CA LYS A 50 17.49 -8.58 -1.97
C LYS A 50 18.48 -9.40 -1.14
N GLN A 51 18.29 -9.43 0.18
CA GLN A 51 19.15 -10.20 1.09
C GLN A 51 19.07 -11.70 0.82
N ALA A 52 17.86 -12.27 0.77
CA ALA A 52 17.64 -13.69 0.55
C ALA A 52 18.16 -14.19 -0.82
N SER A 53 18.17 -13.32 -1.83
CA SER A 53 18.68 -13.66 -3.18
C SER A 53 20.16 -13.33 -3.38
N SER A 54 20.88 -12.86 -2.35
CA SER A 54 22.25 -12.35 -2.47
C SER A 54 22.39 -11.29 -3.56
N GLY A 55 21.42 -10.36 -3.63
CA GLY A 55 21.37 -9.27 -4.59
C GLY A 55 20.88 -9.64 -5.99
N LYS A 56 20.51 -10.88 -6.25
CA LYS A 56 20.03 -11.32 -7.58
C LYS A 56 18.62 -10.81 -7.91
N ILE A 57 17.81 -10.51 -6.90
CA ILE A 57 16.46 -9.94 -7.09
C ILE A 57 16.44 -8.54 -6.48
N ILE A 58 16.23 -7.55 -7.34
CA ILE A 58 16.11 -6.15 -6.95
C ILE A 58 14.65 -5.71 -7.14
N VAL A 59 14.00 -5.37 -6.05
CA VAL A 59 12.61 -4.90 -6.03
C VAL A 59 12.59 -3.39 -5.86
N THR A 60 12.03 -2.67 -6.83
CA THR A 60 11.78 -1.24 -6.74
C THR A 60 10.34 -1.01 -6.29
N VAL A 61 10.16 -0.38 -5.14
CA VAL A 61 8.81 -0.07 -4.61
C VAL A 61 8.35 1.26 -5.18
N GLU A 62 7.20 1.25 -5.84
CA GLU A 62 6.57 2.44 -6.40
C GLU A 62 5.33 2.85 -5.59
N GLU A 63 5.17 4.17 -5.40
CA GLU A 63 3.93 4.73 -4.89
C GLU A 63 2.75 4.54 -5.85
N SER A 64 1.56 4.50 -5.29
CA SER A 64 0.32 4.55 -6.05
C SER A 64 -0.79 5.28 -5.29
N GLN A 65 -1.86 5.61 -6.00
CA GLN A 65 -3.11 6.08 -5.40
C GLN A 65 -3.81 4.97 -4.58
N GLY A 66 -3.36 3.71 -4.74
CA GLY A 66 -3.87 2.54 -4.03
C GLY A 66 -4.31 1.41 -4.95
N SER A 67 -4.96 0.43 -4.36
CA SER A 67 -5.21 -0.90 -4.94
C SER A 67 -5.95 -0.91 -6.28
N VAL A 68 -6.82 0.08 -6.55
CA VAL A 68 -7.52 0.17 -7.85
C VAL A 68 -6.54 0.48 -8.97
N GLN A 69 -5.66 1.48 -8.78
CA GLN A 69 -4.62 1.81 -9.73
C GLN A 69 -3.69 0.61 -9.97
N ASN A 70 -3.31 -0.08 -8.89
CA ASN A 70 -2.40 -1.23 -8.97
C ASN A 70 -2.95 -2.33 -9.90
N VAL A 71 -4.22 -2.66 -9.76
CA VAL A 71 -4.89 -3.65 -10.63
C VAL A 71 -5.02 -3.12 -12.06
N MET A 72 -5.37 -1.84 -12.25
CA MET A 72 -5.48 -1.24 -13.59
C MET A 72 -4.14 -1.30 -14.35
N GLU A 73 -3.04 -0.99 -13.66
CA GLU A 73 -1.71 -1.00 -14.26
C GLU A 73 -1.26 -2.40 -14.67
N ALA A 74 -1.74 -3.46 -14.01
CA ALA A 74 -1.44 -4.84 -14.42
C ALA A 74 -1.88 -5.17 -15.86
N ALA A 75 -2.87 -4.44 -16.41
CA ALA A 75 -3.30 -4.61 -17.79
C ALA A 75 -2.31 -4.04 -18.82
N VAL A 76 -1.45 -3.10 -18.45
CA VAL A 76 -0.60 -2.33 -19.37
C VAL A 76 0.88 -2.44 -19.07
N ARG A 77 1.28 -2.77 -17.85
CA ARG A 77 2.68 -2.93 -17.45
C ARG A 77 3.32 -4.12 -18.16
N LYS A 78 4.58 -3.94 -18.54
CA LYS A 78 5.45 -5.00 -19.08
C LYS A 78 6.52 -5.36 -18.03
N GLY A 79 7.11 -6.54 -18.16
CA GLY A 79 8.15 -7.01 -17.26
C GLY A 79 7.62 -7.59 -15.95
N ASN A 80 8.49 -7.68 -14.95
CA ASN A 80 8.17 -8.22 -13.65
C ASN A 80 7.43 -7.19 -12.80
N TYR A 81 6.12 -7.18 -12.89
CA TYR A 81 5.24 -6.29 -12.15
C TYR A 81 4.46 -7.05 -11.09
N VAL A 82 4.65 -6.66 -9.84
CA VAL A 82 3.89 -7.15 -8.69
C VAL A 82 3.21 -6.00 -7.97
N PHE A 83 2.14 -6.28 -7.24
CA PHE A 83 1.39 -5.24 -6.57
C PHE A 83 0.58 -5.76 -5.39
N THR A 84 0.26 -4.85 -4.48
CA THR A 84 -0.65 -5.11 -3.36
C THR A 84 -2.07 -4.74 -3.73
N THR A 85 -3.02 -5.64 -3.47
CA THR A 85 -4.44 -5.38 -3.62
C THR A 85 -5.30 -6.36 -2.79
N PRO A 86 -6.48 -5.95 -2.30
CA PRO A 86 -7.45 -6.89 -1.80
C PRO A 86 -7.97 -7.81 -2.93
N PRO A 87 -8.08 -9.12 -2.70
CA PRO A 87 -8.51 -10.09 -3.74
C PRO A 87 -9.86 -9.76 -4.41
N VAL A 88 -10.76 -9.08 -3.68
CA VAL A 88 -12.05 -8.65 -4.22
C VAL A 88 -11.92 -7.71 -5.41
N LEU A 89 -10.88 -6.88 -5.46
CA LEU A 89 -10.65 -5.96 -6.60
C LEU A 89 -10.23 -6.71 -7.85
N ILE A 90 -9.46 -7.79 -7.72
CA ILE A 90 -9.11 -8.66 -8.86
C ILE A 90 -10.39 -9.29 -9.44
N LYS A 91 -11.26 -9.84 -8.57
CA LYS A 91 -12.56 -10.40 -9.01
C LYS A 91 -13.44 -9.37 -9.70
N LEU A 92 -13.44 -8.11 -9.21
CA LEU A 92 -14.20 -7.03 -9.84
C LEU A 92 -13.60 -6.64 -11.19
N ALA A 93 -12.27 -6.57 -11.32
CA ALA A 93 -11.59 -6.28 -12.58
C ALA A 93 -11.89 -7.35 -13.64
N GLN A 94 -11.80 -8.62 -13.28
CA GLN A 94 -12.11 -9.76 -14.15
C GLN A 94 -13.55 -9.77 -14.65
N LYS A 95 -14.48 -9.22 -13.85
CA LYS A 95 -15.92 -9.16 -14.18
C LYS A 95 -16.35 -7.81 -14.78
N GLY A 96 -15.43 -6.86 -14.98
CA GLY A 96 -15.75 -5.50 -15.41
C GLY A 96 -16.67 -4.75 -14.44
N GLY A 97 -16.58 -5.03 -13.13
CA GLY A 97 -17.46 -4.46 -12.12
C GLY A 97 -16.85 -3.29 -11.34
N GLY A 98 -17.69 -2.48 -10.69
CA GLY A 98 -17.25 -1.41 -9.80
C GLY A 98 -16.36 -0.36 -10.50
N ALA A 99 -15.14 -0.14 -10.00
CA ALA A 99 -14.19 0.83 -10.57
C ALA A 99 -13.63 0.40 -11.95
N PHE A 100 -13.87 -0.81 -12.36
CA PHE A 100 -13.38 -1.38 -13.62
C PHE A 100 -14.45 -1.44 -14.72
N LYS A 101 -15.65 -0.93 -14.47
CA LYS A 101 -16.72 -0.84 -15.47
C LYS A 101 -16.27 0.02 -16.65
N GLY A 102 -16.35 -0.50 -17.87
CA GLY A 102 -15.87 0.13 -19.11
C GLY A 102 -14.34 0.16 -19.22
N LYS A 103 -13.62 -0.65 -18.44
CA LYS A 103 -12.17 -0.79 -18.43
C LYS A 103 -11.75 -2.26 -18.39
N GLU A 104 -12.58 -3.09 -18.97
CA GLU A 104 -12.37 -4.52 -19.06
C GLU A 104 -11.09 -4.82 -19.85
N ASN A 105 -10.30 -5.77 -19.37
CA ASN A 105 -9.08 -6.18 -20.06
C ASN A 105 -8.83 -7.68 -19.79
N PRO A 106 -8.60 -8.50 -20.82
CA PRO A 106 -8.36 -9.94 -20.67
C PRO A 106 -7.14 -10.26 -19.81
N ARG A 107 -6.15 -9.38 -19.75
CA ARG A 107 -4.96 -9.56 -18.90
C ARG A 107 -5.25 -9.58 -17.40
N PHE A 108 -6.41 -9.10 -16.96
CA PHE A 108 -6.82 -9.27 -15.56
C PHE A 108 -6.99 -10.75 -15.18
N ASN A 109 -7.25 -11.63 -16.15
CA ASN A 109 -7.33 -13.08 -15.92
C ASN A 109 -5.96 -13.75 -15.79
N GLU A 110 -4.90 -13.07 -16.17
CA GLU A 110 -3.49 -13.53 -16.05
C GLU A 110 -2.89 -13.24 -14.68
N ILE A 111 -3.54 -12.42 -13.85
CA ILE A 111 -3.06 -12.06 -12.51
C ILE A 111 -3.00 -13.31 -11.64
N ARG A 112 -1.86 -13.51 -10.95
CA ARG A 112 -1.62 -14.63 -10.01
C ARG A 112 -1.29 -14.08 -8.63
N ALA A 113 -1.76 -14.76 -7.59
CA ALA A 113 -1.38 -14.49 -6.21
C ALA A 113 0.02 -15.06 -5.93
N LEU A 114 0.87 -14.29 -5.27
CA LEU A 114 2.17 -14.76 -4.78
C LEU A 114 2.06 -15.23 -3.32
N PHE A 115 1.69 -14.35 -2.42
CA PHE A 115 1.51 -14.64 -1.01
C PHE A 115 0.57 -13.62 -0.35
N PRO A 116 -0.05 -13.98 0.78
CA PRO A 116 -0.84 -13.02 1.56
C PRO A 116 0.06 -12.11 2.37
N ILE A 117 -0.37 -10.86 2.53
CA ILE A 117 0.19 -9.91 3.48
C ILE A 117 -0.86 -9.57 4.55
N PRO A 118 -0.50 -8.99 5.72
CA PRO A 118 -1.45 -8.66 6.76
C PRO A 118 -2.67 -7.91 6.25
N SER A 119 -3.84 -8.20 6.86
CA SER A 119 -5.12 -7.68 6.40
C SER A 119 -5.27 -6.17 6.64
N LEU A 120 -6.13 -5.56 5.84
CA LEU A 120 -6.54 -4.17 5.97
C LEU A 120 -7.34 -3.94 7.24
N THR A 121 -6.90 -3.02 8.08
CA THR A 121 -7.66 -2.45 9.18
C THR A 121 -8.13 -1.06 8.80
N MET A 122 -9.42 -0.77 8.97
CA MET A 122 -9.96 0.57 8.74
C MET A 122 -9.75 1.41 9.99
N HIS A 123 -9.07 2.52 9.84
CA HIS A 123 -8.90 3.52 10.90
C HIS A 123 -9.72 4.75 10.55
N PHE A 124 -10.60 5.15 11.47
CA PHE A 124 -11.25 6.45 11.47
C PHE A 124 -10.54 7.29 12.52
N VAL A 125 -9.76 8.24 12.08
CA VAL A 125 -8.87 9.04 12.93
C VAL A 125 -9.36 10.47 12.94
N THR A 126 -9.53 11.04 14.14
CA THR A 126 -9.95 12.44 14.32
C THR A 126 -8.94 13.15 15.23
N ARG A 127 -8.89 14.49 15.17
CA ARG A 127 -8.12 15.23 16.17
C ARG A 127 -8.73 15.02 17.54
N ALA A 128 -7.90 14.92 18.57
CA ALA A 128 -8.35 14.76 19.95
C ALA A 128 -9.24 15.95 20.40
N ASP A 129 -8.97 17.15 19.91
CA ASP A 129 -9.72 18.38 20.21
C ASP A 129 -10.95 18.64 19.30
N SER A 130 -11.27 17.70 18.41
CA SER A 130 -12.43 17.83 17.48
C SER A 130 -13.79 17.62 18.13
N GLY A 131 -13.83 17.11 19.35
CA GLY A 131 -15.05 16.70 20.05
C GLY A 131 -15.69 15.41 19.49
N VAL A 132 -14.99 14.67 18.60
CA VAL A 132 -15.46 13.44 17.96
C VAL A 132 -14.92 12.24 18.72
N ASN A 133 -15.80 11.51 19.41
CA ASN A 133 -15.43 10.33 20.21
C ASN A 133 -16.05 9.02 19.68
N LYS A 134 -17.05 9.09 18.82
CA LYS A 134 -17.74 7.95 18.21
C LYS A 134 -18.16 8.28 16.78
N MET A 135 -18.52 7.26 16.02
CA MET A 135 -18.87 7.42 14.59
C MET A 135 -20.02 8.40 14.35
N SER A 136 -21.03 8.48 15.23
CA SER A 136 -22.14 9.44 15.08
C SER A 136 -21.73 10.89 15.21
N ASP A 137 -20.66 11.19 15.92
CA ASP A 137 -20.17 12.55 16.13
C ASP A 137 -19.51 13.15 14.88
N LEU A 138 -19.34 12.33 13.82
CA LEU A 138 -18.84 12.77 12.51
C LEU A 138 -19.85 13.61 11.73
N GLU A 139 -21.12 13.67 12.13
CA GLU A 139 -22.13 14.50 11.47
C GLU A 139 -21.72 15.99 11.50
N GLY A 140 -21.74 16.64 10.35
CA GLY A 140 -21.30 18.03 10.16
C GLY A 140 -19.78 18.23 10.09
N LYS A 141 -18.96 17.21 10.39
CA LYS A 141 -17.50 17.27 10.36
C LYS A 141 -16.93 17.12 8.95
N THR A 142 -15.70 17.57 8.77
CA THR A 142 -14.95 17.42 7.51
C THR A 142 -13.99 16.24 7.62
N LEU A 143 -14.17 15.22 6.76
CA LEU A 143 -13.39 14.00 6.76
C LEU A 143 -12.67 13.79 5.43
N LEU A 144 -11.39 13.41 5.47
CA LEU A 144 -10.60 13.04 4.29
C LEU A 144 -10.58 11.51 4.16
N LEU A 145 -11.08 10.99 3.03
CA LEU A 145 -11.08 9.55 2.77
C LEU A 145 -9.87 9.08 1.94
N GLY A 146 -9.14 9.99 1.30
CA GLY A 146 -8.00 9.67 0.42
C GLY A 146 -8.43 9.26 -0.99
N LYS A 147 -8.58 10.24 -1.87
CA LYS A 147 -9.04 10.09 -3.26
C LYS A 147 -8.37 8.90 -3.97
N GLY A 148 -9.18 8.09 -4.65
CA GLY A 148 -8.70 6.96 -5.46
C GLY A 148 -8.27 5.71 -4.68
N SER A 149 -8.14 5.78 -3.36
CA SER A 149 -7.70 4.66 -2.54
C SER A 149 -8.80 3.62 -2.30
N PHE A 150 -8.39 2.40 -1.93
CA PHE A 150 -9.34 1.42 -1.42
C PHE A 150 -9.99 1.89 -0.12
N GLY A 151 -9.22 2.52 0.75
CA GLY A 151 -9.69 3.10 2.02
C GLY A 151 -10.80 4.13 1.81
N ALA A 152 -10.71 4.97 0.76
CA ALA A 152 -11.76 5.93 0.42
C ALA A 152 -13.08 5.24 0.12
N ARG A 153 -13.05 4.17 -0.67
CA ARG A 153 -14.26 3.43 -1.06
C ARG A 153 -14.89 2.69 0.11
N GLU A 154 -14.07 2.04 0.91
CA GLU A 154 -14.58 1.34 2.11
C GLU A 154 -15.06 2.37 3.16
N GLY A 155 -14.33 3.46 3.38
CA GLY A 155 -14.76 4.54 4.28
C GLY A 155 -16.12 5.11 3.89
N ALA A 156 -16.34 5.40 2.61
CA ALA A 156 -17.64 5.85 2.11
C ALA A 156 -18.76 4.82 2.36
N LYS A 157 -18.47 3.53 2.17
CA LYS A 157 -19.44 2.46 2.51
C LYS A 157 -19.77 2.41 4.00
N TYR A 158 -18.79 2.60 4.88
CA TYR A 158 -19.04 2.66 6.32
C TYR A 158 -19.89 3.87 6.68
N LEU A 159 -19.61 5.05 6.12
CA LEU A 159 -20.44 6.24 6.33
C LEU A 159 -21.90 5.98 5.92
N LYS A 160 -22.11 5.39 4.74
CA LYS A 160 -23.45 5.00 4.29
C LYS A 160 -24.11 3.98 5.22
N LEU A 161 -23.39 2.93 5.59
CA LEU A 161 -23.88 1.86 6.45
C LEU A 161 -24.30 2.36 7.83
N PHE A 162 -23.66 3.42 8.32
CA PHE A 162 -23.94 4.02 9.63
C PHE A 162 -24.86 5.24 9.56
N GLY A 163 -25.48 5.52 8.39
CA GLY A 163 -26.43 6.61 8.20
C GLY A 163 -25.80 8.01 8.18
N LEU A 164 -24.52 8.09 7.84
CA LEU A 164 -23.73 9.31 7.78
C LEU A 164 -23.48 9.83 6.34
N GLU A 165 -24.01 9.11 5.33
CA GLU A 165 -23.93 9.53 3.92
C GLU A 165 -24.62 10.88 3.74
N GLY A 166 -23.95 11.85 3.12
CA GLY A 166 -24.44 13.22 2.95
C GLY A 166 -24.39 14.11 4.21
N LYS A 167 -24.11 13.54 5.38
CA LYS A 167 -24.02 14.28 6.64
C LYS A 167 -22.60 14.67 7.03
N VAL A 168 -21.60 14.02 6.42
CA VAL A 168 -20.17 14.29 6.60
C VAL A 168 -19.66 15.05 5.38
N LYS A 169 -18.93 16.13 5.58
CA LYS A 169 -18.26 16.86 4.50
C LYS A 169 -17.03 16.09 4.06
N LEU A 170 -16.92 15.73 2.78
CA LEU A 170 -15.79 14.95 2.28
C LEU A 170 -14.76 15.84 1.59
N ALA A 171 -13.54 15.88 2.11
CA ALA A 171 -12.40 16.52 1.45
C ALA A 171 -11.92 15.66 0.29
N ASN A 172 -11.90 16.22 -0.94
CA ASN A 172 -11.55 15.49 -2.17
C ASN A 172 -10.06 15.64 -2.48
N VAL A 173 -9.20 15.19 -1.57
CA VAL A 173 -7.74 15.20 -1.70
C VAL A 173 -7.14 13.83 -1.45
N GLU A 174 -5.88 13.67 -1.80
CA GLU A 174 -5.14 12.41 -1.63
C GLU A 174 -4.77 12.15 -0.18
N LEU A 175 -4.56 10.87 0.17
CA LEU A 175 -4.29 10.44 1.55
C LEU A 175 -2.99 11.03 2.14
N ASN A 176 -1.98 11.27 1.34
CA ASN A 176 -0.72 11.87 1.81
C ASN A 176 -0.88 13.31 2.32
N ASN A 177 -1.97 13.98 1.98
CA ASN A 177 -2.29 15.30 2.51
C ASN A 177 -3.08 15.24 3.83
N ALA A 178 -3.43 14.04 4.33
CA ALA A 178 -4.28 13.90 5.50
C ALA A 178 -3.64 14.47 6.77
N VAL A 179 -2.38 14.16 7.04
CA VAL A 179 -1.71 14.63 8.26
C VAL A 179 -1.47 16.14 8.24
N PRO A 180 -0.91 16.75 7.18
CA PRO A 180 -0.83 18.20 7.08
C PRO A 180 -2.19 18.90 7.22
N ALA A 181 -3.22 18.41 6.53
CA ALA A 181 -4.55 18.99 6.61
C ALA A 181 -5.17 18.88 8.02
N LEU A 182 -4.92 17.77 8.72
CA LEU A 182 -5.35 17.58 10.11
C LEU A 182 -4.66 18.55 11.05
N LYS A 183 -3.33 18.67 10.95
CA LYS A 183 -2.51 19.62 11.75
C LYS A 183 -2.94 21.08 11.52
N ASN A 184 -3.23 21.43 10.28
CA ASN A 184 -3.68 22.79 9.88
C ASN A 184 -5.18 23.02 10.14
N ARG A 185 -5.90 22.11 10.78
CA ARG A 185 -7.34 22.21 11.09
C ARG A 185 -8.24 22.38 9.86
N GLN A 186 -7.78 21.96 8.68
CA GLN A 186 -8.55 21.99 7.43
C GLN A 186 -9.55 20.83 7.36
N ILE A 187 -9.29 19.77 8.13
CA ILE A 187 -10.17 18.61 8.32
C ILE A 187 -10.28 18.27 9.81
N ASP A 188 -11.38 17.64 10.20
CA ASP A 188 -11.57 17.12 11.56
C ASP A 188 -11.03 15.73 11.74
N GLY A 189 -10.89 14.97 10.64
CA GLY A 189 -10.36 13.63 10.65
C GLY A 189 -10.06 13.08 9.26
N PHE A 190 -9.48 11.89 9.25
CA PHE A 190 -9.23 11.15 8.01
C PHE A 190 -9.48 9.65 8.19
N VAL A 191 -9.66 8.96 7.08
CA VAL A 191 -9.79 7.50 7.04
C VAL A 191 -8.59 6.92 6.33
N THR A 192 -7.96 5.93 6.95
CA THR A 192 -6.89 5.16 6.32
C THR A 192 -7.17 3.67 6.45
N ALA A 193 -6.74 2.92 5.44
CA ALA A 193 -6.85 1.49 5.39
C ALA A 193 -5.46 0.88 5.26
N GLY A 194 -5.03 0.15 6.28
CA GLY A 194 -3.70 -0.45 6.34
C GLY A 194 -3.57 -1.38 7.55
N SER A 195 -2.42 -1.99 7.72
CA SER A 195 -2.10 -2.68 8.98
C SER A 195 -1.81 -1.64 10.08
N TYR A 196 -1.93 -2.05 11.34
CA TYR A 196 -1.50 -1.21 12.47
C TYR A 196 -0.17 -1.74 13.06
N PRO A 197 0.69 -0.85 13.61
CA PRO A 197 0.56 0.60 13.60
C PRO A 197 0.73 1.20 12.20
N ALA A 198 -0.11 2.18 11.84
CA ALA A 198 -0.08 2.85 10.55
C ALA A 198 0.78 4.14 10.63
N PRO A 199 1.76 4.34 9.75
CA PRO A 199 2.70 5.47 9.83
C PRO A 199 2.03 6.84 9.86
N ASN A 200 1.03 7.07 9.01
CA ASN A 200 0.28 8.33 8.98
C ASN A 200 -0.55 8.57 10.26
N VAL A 201 -0.96 7.51 10.94
CA VAL A 201 -1.67 7.63 12.23
C VAL A 201 -0.68 7.96 13.35
N ILE A 202 0.52 7.33 13.36
CA ILE A 202 1.61 7.68 14.27
C ILE A 202 2.00 9.15 14.10
N GLU A 203 2.21 9.59 12.86
CA GLU A 203 2.58 10.98 12.54
C GLU A 203 1.50 11.98 12.99
N ALA A 204 0.22 11.66 12.80
CA ALA A 204 -0.88 12.49 13.26
C ALA A 204 -0.93 12.54 14.79
N ALA A 205 -0.76 11.42 15.47
CA ALA A 205 -0.75 11.33 16.93
C ALA A 205 0.35 12.20 17.54
N ALA A 206 1.59 12.09 17.03
CA ALA A 206 2.72 12.88 17.49
C ALA A 206 2.57 14.40 17.21
N GLY A 207 1.80 14.77 16.18
CA GLY A 207 1.72 16.17 15.73
C GLY A 207 0.57 16.97 16.30
N THR A 208 -0.56 16.35 16.68
CA THR A 208 -1.77 17.08 17.08
C THR A 208 -2.61 16.36 18.13
N GLY A 209 -2.24 15.15 18.53
CA GLY A 209 -3.09 14.26 19.29
C GLY A 209 -4.30 13.76 18.47
N ILE A 210 -4.67 12.52 18.68
CA ILE A 210 -5.74 11.90 17.91
C ILE A 210 -6.68 11.08 18.79
N THR A 211 -7.87 10.83 18.23
CA THR A 211 -8.79 9.77 18.66
C THR A 211 -8.96 8.79 17.50
N VAL A 212 -8.70 7.50 17.74
CA VAL A 212 -9.06 6.44 16.79
C VAL A 212 -10.44 5.92 17.17
N LEU A 213 -11.42 6.12 16.29
CA LEU A 213 -12.82 5.82 16.61
C LEU A 213 -13.06 4.31 16.68
N SER A 214 -13.64 3.87 17.78
CA SER A 214 -14.09 2.50 17.95
C SER A 214 -15.47 2.27 17.36
N MET A 215 -15.71 1.08 16.81
CA MET A 215 -17.02 0.65 16.34
C MET A 215 -17.77 -0.08 17.44
N THR A 216 -19.07 0.18 17.57
CA THR A 216 -19.95 -0.57 18.45
C THR A 216 -20.16 -2.00 17.93
N SER A 217 -20.63 -2.92 18.78
CA SER A 217 -20.94 -4.30 18.37
C SER A 217 -21.96 -4.36 17.23
N ASP A 218 -22.95 -3.45 17.21
CA ASP A 218 -23.95 -3.38 16.15
C ASP A 218 -23.33 -2.85 14.83
N GLN A 219 -22.42 -1.88 14.90
CA GLN A 219 -21.69 -1.39 13.73
C GLN A 219 -20.81 -2.49 13.14
N VAL A 220 -20.14 -3.27 13.98
CA VAL A 220 -19.35 -4.44 13.53
C VAL A 220 -20.25 -5.46 12.85
N LYS A 221 -21.39 -5.84 13.45
CA LYS A 221 -22.38 -6.75 12.84
C LYS A 221 -22.84 -6.24 11.48
N LYS A 222 -23.25 -4.96 11.39
CA LYS A 222 -23.70 -4.33 10.13
C LYS A 222 -22.61 -4.36 9.07
N SER A 223 -21.35 -4.17 9.43
CA SER A 223 -20.24 -4.16 8.49
C SER A 223 -19.95 -5.52 7.87
N LYS A 224 -20.37 -6.62 8.50
CA LYS A 224 -20.04 -8.01 8.14
C LYS A 224 -18.52 -8.25 8.03
N ARG A 225 -17.74 -7.54 8.85
CA ARG A 225 -16.27 -7.63 8.90
C ARG A 225 -15.82 -8.22 10.23
N THR A 226 -14.63 -8.79 10.23
CA THR A 226 -13.99 -9.23 11.47
C THR A 226 -13.59 -8.03 12.31
N ARG A 227 -13.94 -8.05 13.59
CA ARG A 227 -13.48 -7.05 14.55
C ARG A 227 -12.00 -7.28 14.82
N LEU A 228 -11.19 -6.23 14.67
CA LEU A 228 -9.83 -6.16 15.18
C LEU A 228 -9.79 -5.16 16.35
N VAL A 229 -9.01 -5.47 17.35
CA VAL A 229 -8.76 -4.57 18.48
C VAL A 229 -7.34 -4.05 18.34
N ILE A 230 -7.19 -2.73 18.25
CA ILE A 230 -5.90 -2.08 18.32
C ILE A 230 -5.57 -1.93 19.81
N PRO A 231 -4.46 -2.52 20.30
CA PRO A 231 -4.10 -2.41 21.70
C PRO A 231 -3.90 -0.96 22.15
N ALA A 232 -4.24 -0.67 23.40
CA ALA A 232 -3.92 0.63 23.99
C ALA A 232 -2.39 0.86 23.95
N GLY A 233 -1.97 2.11 23.69
CA GLY A 233 -0.56 2.45 23.54
C GLY A 233 0.07 2.11 22.18
N THR A 234 -0.70 1.58 21.22
CA THR A 234 -0.21 1.37 19.84
C THR A 234 0.11 2.69 19.16
N TYR A 235 -0.64 3.73 19.45
CA TYR A 235 -0.39 5.10 18.97
C TYR A 235 -0.10 6.00 20.19
N PRO A 236 0.90 6.91 20.07
CA PRO A 236 1.28 7.82 21.17
C PRO A 236 0.17 8.80 21.56
#